data_48d606e3509d03887d61e0fe1f18b49d
#
_entry.id   48d606e3509d03887d61e0fe1f18b49d
#
_cell.length_a   1.000
_cell.length_b   1.000
_cell.length_c   1.000
_cell.angle_alpha   90.00
_cell.angle_beta   90.00
_cell.angle_gamma   90.00
#
_symmetry.space_group_name_H-M   'P 1'
#
loop_
_entity.id
_entity.type
_entity.pdbx_description
1 polymer ?
#
loop_
_entity_poly.entity_id
_entity_poly.type
_entity_poly.pdbx_seq_one_letter_code
_entity_poly.pdbx_strand_id
1 'polypeptide(L)'
;QDFNRQRAFCLKQGLLFEDATFPAHVKSIGPNLLPEDQLRQIQWKRPIELQKNPYLIMDGVSRFDIIQGYQLGDCWLLAALGSLTLQKQFLAKVLPKDQGFQDDYAGIFHFRFWQYGDWVDVVIDDRLPFLNGRYLSVHPRTSNEFWPSLLEKAYAKLRGSYQNLHGGYLSDALVDLTGGVQVQLSLKDPPPDLEEILTAADKSQCLMGCSTTGQWRKNIELKNGIVQGHAYTVTGTVKIRYKNGWQHIIRLWNPWGHGEWNGPWSDNSPQWDHVEPKCREALLRNKDDGEFWMSCENFQEQFSWLYICNDTP
;
A
#
# COMPACT_ATOMS: atom_id res chain seq x y z
N GLN A 1 8.15 -18.55 15.10
CA GLN A 1 6.89 -18.73 15.83
C GLN A 1 5.90 -19.51 14.97
N ASP A 2 5.17 -20.40 15.61
CA ASP A 2 4.15 -21.23 14.93
C ASP A 2 2.76 -20.66 15.20
N PHE A 3 2.14 -20.14 14.18
CA PHE A 3 0.83 -19.49 14.26
C PHE A 3 -0.24 -20.44 14.82
N ASN A 4 -0.37 -21.63 14.26
CA ASN A 4 -1.41 -22.59 14.67
C ASN A 4 -1.23 -23.04 16.12
N ARG A 5 -0.01 -23.32 16.53
CA ARG A 5 0.31 -23.74 17.90
C ARG A 5 0.02 -22.63 18.90
N GLN A 6 0.45 -21.42 18.59
CA GLN A 6 0.23 -20.26 19.48
C GLN A 6 -1.25 -19.93 19.60
N ARG A 7 -1.99 -19.96 18.49
CA ARG A 7 -3.43 -19.72 18.51
C ARG A 7 -4.16 -20.78 19.35
N ALA A 8 -3.86 -22.04 19.10
CA ALA A 8 -4.49 -23.15 19.85
C ALA A 8 -4.24 -23.04 21.34
N PHE A 9 -3.00 -22.69 21.74
CA PHE A 9 -2.67 -22.46 23.14
C PHE A 9 -3.50 -21.33 23.74
N CYS A 10 -3.58 -20.19 23.06
CA CYS A 10 -4.35 -19.04 23.54
C CYS A 10 -5.85 -19.35 23.66
N LEU A 11 -6.40 -20.02 22.67
CA LEU A 11 -7.81 -20.45 22.70
C LEU A 11 -8.10 -21.38 23.87
N LYS A 12 -7.23 -22.35 24.12
CA LYS A 12 -7.37 -23.31 25.22
C LYS A 12 -7.31 -22.61 26.58
N GLN A 13 -6.44 -21.60 26.73
CA GLN A 13 -6.25 -20.88 27.98
C GLN A 13 -7.23 -19.71 28.17
N GLY A 14 -8.01 -19.39 27.17
CA GLY A 14 -8.89 -18.21 27.20
C GLY A 14 -8.13 -16.89 27.24
N LEU A 15 -6.96 -16.83 26.61
CA LEU A 15 -6.09 -15.66 26.58
C LEU A 15 -6.00 -15.08 25.17
N LEU A 16 -5.71 -13.79 25.10
CA LEU A 16 -5.33 -13.15 23.83
C LEU A 16 -3.81 -13.15 23.70
N PHE A 17 -3.33 -13.41 22.49
CA PHE A 17 -1.92 -13.49 22.22
C PHE A 17 -1.22 -12.16 22.49
N GLU A 18 -0.06 -12.23 23.14
CA GLU A 18 0.85 -11.12 23.34
C GLU A 18 2.23 -11.51 22.80
N ASP A 19 2.67 -10.81 21.75
CA ASP A 19 3.91 -11.13 21.06
C ASP A 19 5.12 -10.62 21.84
N ALA A 20 5.92 -11.56 22.37
CA ALA A 20 7.12 -11.21 23.12
C ALA A 20 8.27 -10.73 22.22
N THR A 21 8.28 -11.10 20.93
CA THR A 21 9.35 -10.74 19.99
C THR A 21 9.12 -9.42 19.28
N PHE A 22 7.88 -8.99 19.19
CA PHE A 22 7.52 -7.65 18.71
C PHE A 22 6.41 -7.09 19.60
N PRO A 23 6.76 -6.71 20.85
CA PRO A 23 5.77 -6.39 21.86
C PRO A 23 5.13 -5.00 21.67
N ALA A 24 4.03 -4.79 22.37
CA ALA A 24 3.39 -3.48 22.49
C ALA A 24 4.23 -2.56 23.38
N HIS A 25 5.36 -2.12 22.87
CA HIS A 25 6.37 -1.36 23.59
C HIS A 25 7.07 -0.40 22.63
N VAL A 26 7.66 0.66 23.19
CA VAL A 26 8.37 1.70 22.40
C VAL A 26 9.50 1.11 21.53
N LYS A 27 10.11 0.01 21.94
CA LYS A 27 11.16 -0.62 21.11
C LYS A 27 10.65 -1.13 19.77
N SER A 28 9.36 -1.47 19.67
CA SER A 28 8.75 -1.86 18.40
C SER A 28 8.47 -0.66 17.50
N ILE A 29 8.36 0.53 18.06
CA ILE A 29 8.26 1.77 17.32
C ILE A 29 9.65 2.20 16.82
N GLY A 30 10.65 2.16 17.69
CA GLY A 30 12.00 2.67 17.44
C GLY A 30 12.24 4.01 18.12
N PRO A 31 13.49 4.33 18.45
CA PRO A 31 13.79 5.48 19.31
C PRO A 31 13.73 6.84 18.62
N ASN A 32 13.79 6.88 17.30
CA ASN A 32 13.98 8.15 16.55
C ASN A 32 12.80 8.52 15.65
N LEU A 33 11.71 7.74 15.65
CA LEU A 33 10.55 8.07 14.83
C LEU A 33 9.81 9.30 15.36
N LEU A 34 9.70 9.40 16.68
CA LEU A 34 8.99 10.47 17.38
C LEU A 34 9.85 11.01 18.51
N PRO A 35 9.59 12.26 18.96
CA PRO A 35 10.19 12.77 20.20
C PRO A 35 9.89 11.85 21.39
N GLU A 36 10.78 11.80 22.37
CA GLU A 36 10.68 10.88 23.49
C GLU A 36 9.38 11.04 24.29
N ASP A 37 8.93 12.26 24.48
CA ASP A 37 7.68 12.54 25.19
C ASP A 37 6.47 11.96 24.46
N GLN A 38 6.45 11.99 23.13
CA GLN A 38 5.41 11.38 22.32
C GLN A 38 5.49 9.85 22.33
N LEU A 39 6.69 9.28 22.29
CA LEU A 39 6.88 7.83 22.38
C LEU A 39 6.25 7.27 23.66
N ARG A 40 6.36 7.98 24.80
CA ARG A 40 5.78 7.57 26.07
C ARG A 40 4.25 7.64 26.06
N GLN A 41 3.65 8.42 25.17
CA GLN A 41 2.20 8.58 25.08
C GLN A 41 1.55 7.58 24.15
N ILE A 42 2.31 6.74 23.47
CA ILE A 42 1.76 5.73 22.54
C ILE A 42 0.98 4.70 23.33
N GLN A 43 -0.26 4.48 22.91
CA GLN A 43 -1.15 3.46 23.44
C GLN A 43 -1.31 2.37 22.37
N TRP A 44 -1.36 1.12 22.83
CA TRP A 44 -1.54 -0.04 21.97
C TRP A 44 -2.95 -0.58 22.17
N LYS A 45 -3.70 -0.69 21.08
CA LYS A 45 -5.10 -1.12 21.12
C LYS A 45 -5.39 -2.19 20.08
N ARG A 46 -6.21 -3.15 20.45
CA ARG A 46 -6.66 -4.20 19.54
C ARG A 46 -7.88 -3.71 18.75
N PRO A 47 -8.10 -4.23 17.53
CA PRO A 47 -9.30 -3.87 16.77
C PRO A 47 -10.61 -4.09 17.53
N ILE A 48 -10.70 -5.13 18.37
CA ILE A 48 -11.92 -5.38 19.18
C ILE A 48 -12.19 -4.28 20.21
N GLU A 49 -11.16 -3.53 20.61
CA GLU A 49 -11.30 -2.38 21.51
C GLU A 49 -11.72 -1.11 20.76
N LEU A 50 -11.47 -1.07 19.44
CA LEU A 50 -11.72 0.10 18.60
C LEU A 50 -13.08 0.06 17.94
N GLN A 51 -13.52 -1.13 17.56
CA GLN A 51 -14.73 -1.36 16.79
C GLN A 51 -15.53 -2.52 17.35
N LYS A 52 -16.84 -2.41 17.29
CA LYS A 52 -17.75 -3.46 17.78
C LYS A 52 -17.66 -4.73 16.91
N ASN A 53 -17.53 -4.57 15.60
CA ASN A 53 -17.48 -5.68 14.65
C ASN A 53 -16.28 -5.50 13.71
N PRO A 54 -15.05 -5.79 14.18
CA PRO A 54 -13.89 -5.70 13.30
C PRO A 54 -13.84 -6.86 12.32
N TYR A 55 -13.32 -6.58 11.11
CA TYR A 55 -13.10 -7.57 10.06
C TYR A 55 -11.64 -7.51 9.62
N LEU A 56 -11.08 -8.65 9.29
CA LEU A 56 -9.78 -8.68 8.61
C LEU A 56 -9.95 -8.19 7.18
N ILE A 57 -10.86 -8.82 6.45
CA ILE A 57 -11.23 -8.45 5.08
C ILE A 57 -12.75 -8.39 5.00
N MET A 58 -13.27 -7.31 4.40
CA MET A 58 -14.68 -7.13 4.14
C MET A 58 -14.89 -6.98 2.63
N ASP A 59 -15.65 -7.89 2.02
CA ASP A 59 -15.97 -7.86 0.58
C ASP A 59 -14.73 -7.83 -0.32
N GLY A 60 -13.68 -8.60 0.05
CA GLY A 60 -12.42 -8.65 -0.68
C GLY A 60 -11.48 -7.50 -0.31
N VAL A 61 -10.33 -7.46 -0.97
CA VAL A 61 -9.32 -6.43 -0.73
C VAL A 61 -9.33 -5.40 -1.85
N SER A 62 -9.03 -4.16 -1.47
CA SER A 62 -8.94 -3.04 -2.40
C SER A 62 -7.86 -2.07 -1.94
N ARG A 63 -7.20 -1.41 -2.89
CA ARG A 63 -6.28 -0.31 -2.56
C ARG A 63 -7.00 0.79 -1.79
N PHE A 64 -8.29 0.95 -2.01
CA PHE A 64 -9.09 1.97 -1.31
C PHE A 64 -9.31 1.65 0.18
N ASP A 65 -8.94 0.45 0.63
CA ASP A 65 -8.95 0.10 2.06
C ASP A 65 -7.80 0.75 2.83
N ILE A 66 -6.81 1.30 2.11
CA ILE A 66 -5.55 1.78 2.66
C ILE A 66 -5.56 3.30 2.77
N ILE A 67 -5.27 3.82 3.97
CA ILE A 67 -5.01 5.24 4.19
C ILE A 67 -3.68 5.35 4.94
N GLN A 68 -2.70 6.00 4.34
CA GLN A 68 -1.39 6.20 4.97
C GLN A 68 -1.53 6.99 6.27
N GLY A 69 -0.85 6.53 7.32
CA GLY A 69 -0.85 7.20 8.61
C GLY A 69 -0.05 8.49 8.58
N TYR A 70 -0.40 9.39 9.48
CA TYR A 70 0.19 10.73 9.55
C TYR A 70 1.67 10.72 9.94
N GLN A 71 2.06 9.83 10.84
CA GLN A 71 3.38 9.85 11.47
C GLN A 71 4.42 8.98 10.78
N LEU A 72 4.03 8.06 9.92
CA LEU A 72 4.93 7.09 9.32
C LEU A 72 4.99 7.27 7.80
N GLY A 73 6.20 7.54 7.29
CA GLY A 73 6.45 7.72 5.85
C GLY A 73 6.76 6.39 5.16
N ASP A 74 5.79 5.48 5.12
CA ASP A 74 5.92 4.18 4.47
C ASP A 74 5.12 4.08 3.17
N CYS A 75 5.01 5.18 2.44
CA CYS A 75 4.31 5.23 1.16
C CYS A 75 4.82 4.17 0.16
N TRP A 76 6.11 3.87 0.19
CA TRP A 76 6.75 2.85 -0.65
C TRP A 76 6.15 1.46 -0.40
N LEU A 77 5.89 1.10 0.85
CA LEU A 77 5.22 -0.15 1.19
C LEU A 77 3.75 -0.11 0.77
N LEU A 78 3.05 0.97 1.09
CA LEU A 78 1.62 1.09 0.82
C LEU A 78 1.30 1.16 -0.68
N ALA A 79 2.19 1.76 -1.47
CA ALA A 79 2.07 1.74 -2.92
C ALA A 79 2.23 0.31 -3.48
N ALA A 80 3.15 -0.47 -2.92
CA ALA A 80 3.31 -1.87 -3.27
C ALA A 80 2.08 -2.69 -2.86
N LEU A 81 1.51 -2.46 -1.68
CA LEU A 81 0.26 -3.10 -1.25
C LEU A 81 -0.90 -2.73 -2.17
N GLY A 82 -0.97 -1.49 -2.63
CA GLY A 82 -1.97 -1.05 -3.58
C GLY A 82 -1.91 -1.87 -4.87
N SER A 83 -0.72 -2.11 -5.41
CA SER A 83 -0.55 -2.93 -6.59
C SER A 83 -0.91 -4.40 -6.33
N LEU A 84 -0.59 -4.91 -5.14
CA LEU A 84 -0.91 -6.27 -4.73
C LEU A 84 -2.42 -6.53 -4.74
N THR A 85 -3.22 -5.54 -4.34
CA THR A 85 -4.69 -5.68 -4.31
C THR A 85 -5.30 -5.89 -5.69
N LEU A 86 -4.61 -5.50 -6.74
CA LEU A 86 -5.05 -5.66 -8.13
C LEU A 86 -4.69 -7.04 -8.70
N GLN A 87 -3.81 -7.79 -8.03
CA GLN A 87 -3.28 -9.06 -8.50
C GLN A 87 -3.51 -10.15 -7.45
N LYS A 88 -4.68 -10.75 -7.48
CA LYS A 88 -5.13 -11.70 -6.45
C LYS A 88 -4.22 -12.93 -6.30
N GLN A 89 -3.53 -13.33 -7.36
CA GLN A 89 -2.62 -14.47 -7.32
C GLN A 89 -1.45 -14.26 -6.35
N PHE A 90 -0.97 -13.02 -6.21
CA PHE A 90 0.10 -12.69 -5.27
C PHE A 90 -0.45 -12.51 -3.85
N LEU A 91 -1.64 -11.94 -3.75
CA LEU A 91 -2.26 -11.67 -2.46
C LEU A 91 -2.41 -12.94 -1.62
N ALA A 92 -2.80 -14.05 -2.25
CA ALA A 92 -3.00 -15.32 -1.57
C ALA A 92 -1.72 -15.86 -0.92
N LYS A 93 -0.54 -15.50 -1.43
CA LYS A 93 0.74 -15.90 -0.86
C LYS A 93 1.09 -15.09 0.40
N VAL A 94 0.69 -13.83 0.43
CA VAL A 94 1.00 -12.88 1.51
C VAL A 94 0.00 -12.96 2.65
N LEU A 95 -1.28 -13.14 2.33
CA LEU A 95 -2.39 -13.03 3.27
C LEU A 95 -3.10 -14.39 3.42
N PRO A 96 -2.70 -15.22 4.41
CA PRO A 96 -3.40 -16.48 4.68
C PRO A 96 -4.86 -16.27 5.07
N LYS A 97 -5.73 -17.18 4.62
CA LYS A 97 -7.18 -17.10 4.84
C LYS A 97 -7.68 -17.81 6.10
N ASP A 98 -6.77 -18.44 6.85
CA ASP A 98 -7.09 -19.26 8.02
C ASP A 98 -7.26 -18.45 9.31
N GLN A 99 -7.62 -17.20 9.21
CA GLN A 99 -7.62 -16.26 10.33
C GLN A 99 -8.70 -15.18 10.16
N GLY A 100 -9.12 -14.62 11.29
CA GLY A 100 -10.13 -13.56 11.29
C GLY A 100 -10.55 -13.20 12.71
N PHE A 101 -11.57 -12.34 12.80
CA PHE A 101 -12.15 -11.91 14.08
C PHE A 101 -13.39 -12.71 14.46
N GLN A 102 -13.97 -13.44 13.52
CA GLN A 102 -15.25 -14.14 13.70
C GLN A 102 -15.09 -15.53 14.28
N ASP A 103 -14.09 -16.30 13.77
CA ASP A 103 -13.88 -17.68 14.19
C ASP A 103 -12.48 -17.86 14.74
N ASP A 104 -12.36 -18.56 15.89
CA ASP A 104 -11.08 -18.86 16.52
C ASP A 104 -10.19 -17.64 16.75
N TYR A 105 -10.81 -16.52 17.10
CA TYR A 105 -10.08 -15.30 17.38
C TYR A 105 -9.31 -15.39 18.70
N ALA A 106 -8.02 -15.15 18.65
CA ALA A 106 -7.16 -15.16 19.83
C ALA A 106 -6.16 -13.99 19.82
N GLY A 107 -6.45 -12.93 19.07
CA GLY A 107 -5.59 -11.76 18.99
C GLY A 107 -4.27 -12.00 18.25
N ILE A 108 -4.22 -13.05 17.44
CA ILE A 108 -3.03 -13.48 16.71
C ILE A 108 -3.33 -13.52 15.23
N PHE A 109 -2.40 -13.00 14.42
CA PHE A 109 -2.49 -13.00 12.96
C PHE A 109 -1.13 -13.32 12.37
N HIS A 110 -1.10 -13.75 11.08
CA HIS A 110 0.15 -14.01 10.40
C HIS A 110 0.05 -13.60 8.94
N PHE A 111 1.21 -13.26 8.38
CA PHE A 111 1.38 -12.84 7.00
C PHE A 111 2.69 -13.44 6.50
N ARG A 112 2.83 -13.56 5.18
CA ARG A 112 4.04 -14.13 4.58
C ARG A 112 4.71 -13.14 3.68
N PHE A 113 6.04 -13.14 3.75
CA PHE A 113 6.87 -12.27 2.92
C PHE A 113 8.00 -13.09 2.34
N TRP A 114 8.41 -12.73 1.14
CA TRP A 114 9.55 -13.38 0.49
C TRP A 114 10.84 -12.82 1.04
N GLN A 115 11.68 -13.69 1.60
CA GLN A 115 12.96 -13.31 2.19
C GLN A 115 14.00 -14.39 1.90
N TYR A 116 15.12 -14.00 1.31
CA TYR A 116 16.26 -14.89 1.06
C TYR A 116 15.87 -16.19 0.35
N GLY A 117 15.00 -16.08 -0.65
CA GLY A 117 14.59 -17.20 -1.46
C GLY A 117 13.47 -18.08 -0.92
N ASP A 118 12.84 -17.68 0.19
CA ASP A 118 11.75 -18.42 0.83
C ASP A 118 10.60 -17.51 1.27
N TRP A 119 9.41 -18.10 1.36
CA TRP A 119 8.28 -17.45 2.01
C TRP A 119 8.41 -17.63 3.52
N VAL A 120 8.51 -16.52 4.23
CA VAL A 120 8.68 -16.49 5.68
C VAL A 120 7.36 -16.07 6.32
N ASP A 121 6.87 -16.89 7.26
CA ASP A 121 5.67 -16.60 8.02
C ASP A 121 6.00 -15.68 9.20
N VAL A 122 5.31 -14.55 9.29
CA VAL A 122 5.49 -13.56 10.35
C VAL A 122 4.23 -13.51 11.21
N VAL A 123 4.36 -13.87 12.47
CA VAL A 123 3.25 -13.90 13.43
C VAL A 123 3.28 -12.62 14.26
N ILE A 124 2.11 -12.02 14.45
CA ILE A 124 1.95 -10.79 15.24
C ILE A 124 0.77 -10.92 16.20
N ASP A 125 0.77 -10.12 17.26
CA ASP A 125 -0.48 -9.83 17.97
C ASP A 125 -1.14 -8.63 17.30
N ASP A 126 -2.43 -8.45 17.54
CA ASP A 126 -3.20 -7.41 16.87
C ASP A 126 -3.26 -6.06 17.61
N ARG A 127 -2.33 -5.84 18.56
CA ARG A 127 -2.22 -4.54 19.22
C ARG A 127 -1.57 -3.54 18.27
N LEU A 128 -2.26 -2.45 17.97
CA LEU A 128 -1.83 -1.40 17.03
C LEU A 128 -1.48 -0.11 17.78
N PRO A 129 -0.46 0.63 17.32
CA PRO A 129 -0.03 1.83 18.01
C PRO A 129 -0.89 3.05 17.69
N PHE A 130 -1.21 3.81 18.73
CA PHE A 130 -1.99 5.04 18.67
C PHE A 130 -1.27 6.16 19.39
N LEU A 131 -1.32 7.37 18.81
CA LEU A 131 -0.84 8.58 19.44
C LEU A 131 -1.95 9.62 19.44
N ASN A 132 -2.29 10.13 20.62
CA ASN A 132 -3.36 11.13 20.80
C ASN A 132 -4.71 10.67 20.19
N GLY A 133 -5.04 9.38 20.34
CA GLY A 133 -6.29 8.82 19.84
C GLY A 133 -6.33 8.59 18.34
N ARG A 134 -5.19 8.73 17.64
CA ARG A 134 -5.08 8.51 16.19
C ARG A 134 -4.12 7.37 15.89
N TYR A 135 -4.38 6.66 14.79
CA TYR A 135 -3.44 5.66 14.30
C TYR A 135 -2.08 6.30 14.03
N LEU A 136 -1.02 5.66 14.52
CA LEU A 136 0.35 6.08 14.22
C LEU A 136 0.70 5.81 12.77
N SER A 137 0.18 4.74 12.22
CA SER A 137 0.52 4.19 10.91
C SER A 137 -0.73 4.03 10.06
N VAL A 138 -0.70 3.15 9.05
CA VAL A 138 -1.82 2.94 8.14
C VAL A 138 -3.11 2.63 8.90
N HIS A 139 -4.21 3.18 8.43
CA HIS A 139 -5.52 2.95 9.02
C HIS A 139 -6.56 2.65 7.94
N PRO A 140 -7.68 1.99 8.31
CA PRO A 140 -8.72 1.67 7.34
C PRO A 140 -9.49 2.92 6.90
N ARG A 141 -9.92 2.92 5.66
CA ARG A 141 -10.84 3.97 5.16
C ARG A 141 -12.22 3.82 5.81
N THR A 142 -12.70 2.58 5.89
CA THR A 142 -13.85 2.23 6.73
C THR A 142 -13.30 1.83 8.09
N SER A 143 -13.94 2.24 9.15
CA SER A 143 -13.39 2.13 10.51
C SER A 143 -13.22 0.71 11.03
N ASN A 144 -13.65 -0.33 10.29
CA ASN A 144 -13.71 -1.70 10.80
C ASN A 144 -12.97 -2.78 9.98
N GLU A 145 -12.16 -2.41 8.97
CA GLU A 145 -11.39 -3.38 8.18
C GLU A 145 -9.89 -3.22 8.45
N PHE A 146 -9.22 -4.29 8.90
CA PHE A 146 -7.90 -4.17 9.52
C PHE A 146 -6.75 -4.87 8.78
N TRP A 147 -6.98 -5.48 7.62
CA TRP A 147 -5.89 -6.16 6.92
C TRP A 147 -4.69 -5.24 6.61
N PRO A 148 -4.89 -3.95 6.23
CA PRO A 148 -3.73 -3.09 5.97
C PRO A 148 -2.89 -2.83 7.21
N SER A 149 -3.55 -2.50 8.32
CA SER A 149 -2.86 -2.19 9.58
C SER A 149 -2.10 -3.39 10.14
N LEU A 150 -2.70 -4.58 10.05
CA LEU A 150 -2.07 -5.80 10.55
C LEU A 150 -0.94 -6.27 9.65
N LEU A 151 -1.10 -6.17 8.33
CA LEU A 151 -0.04 -6.52 7.38
C LEU A 151 1.15 -5.57 7.55
N GLU A 152 0.90 -4.28 7.69
CA GLU A 152 1.95 -3.29 7.95
C GLU A 152 2.71 -3.62 9.23
N LYS A 153 2.00 -4.00 10.30
CA LYS A 153 2.64 -4.41 11.55
C LYS A 153 3.55 -5.62 11.36
N ALA A 154 3.08 -6.62 10.63
CA ALA A 154 3.89 -7.81 10.31
C ALA A 154 5.16 -7.42 9.55
N TYR A 155 5.04 -6.52 8.60
CA TYR A 155 6.20 -6.04 7.84
C TYR A 155 7.13 -5.21 8.72
N ALA A 156 6.60 -4.41 9.64
CA ALA A 156 7.40 -3.69 10.64
C ALA A 156 8.20 -4.67 11.51
N LYS A 157 7.58 -5.75 11.94
CA LYS A 157 8.26 -6.81 12.68
C LYS A 157 9.39 -7.45 11.87
N LEU A 158 9.12 -7.76 10.60
CA LEU A 158 10.11 -8.31 9.67
C LEU A 158 11.32 -7.39 9.54
N ARG A 159 11.09 -6.08 9.46
CA ARG A 159 12.14 -5.07 9.29
C ARG A 159 12.74 -4.60 10.61
N GLY A 160 12.19 -5.01 11.74
CA GLY A 160 12.71 -4.74 13.07
C GLY A 160 11.94 -3.72 13.90
N SER A 161 11.34 -2.72 13.29
CA SER A 161 10.55 -1.69 13.96
C SER A 161 9.71 -0.89 12.97
N TYR A 162 8.71 -0.18 13.48
CA TYR A 162 7.98 0.78 12.64
C TYR A 162 8.90 1.88 12.09
N GLN A 163 9.87 2.32 12.89
CA GLN A 163 10.85 3.32 12.44
C GLN A 163 11.58 2.90 11.16
N ASN A 164 11.86 1.61 11.03
CA ASN A 164 12.56 1.08 9.85
C ASN A 164 11.71 1.09 8.59
N LEU A 165 10.41 1.35 8.72
CA LEU A 165 9.52 1.59 7.57
C LEU A 165 9.48 3.05 7.15
N HIS A 166 10.00 3.94 7.97
CA HIS A 166 10.00 5.38 7.69
C HIS A 166 11.07 5.70 6.64
N GLY A 167 10.68 5.66 5.39
CA GLY A 167 11.55 5.72 4.23
C GLY A 167 12.09 4.35 3.82
N GLY A 168 12.04 4.09 2.53
CA GLY A 168 12.50 2.83 1.96
C GLY A 168 12.32 2.84 0.45
N TYR A 169 12.46 1.66 -0.16
CA TYR A 169 12.40 1.51 -1.61
C TYR A 169 11.20 0.68 -2.02
N LEU A 170 10.40 1.21 -2.92
CA LEU A 170 9.26 0.51 -3.51
C LEU A 170 9.68 -0.83 -4.13
N SER A 171 10.86 -0.88 -4.76
CA SER A 171 11.42 -2.10 -5.34
C SER A 171 11.58 -3.23 -4.33
N ASP A 172 12.02 -2.91 -3.12
CA ASP A 172 12.18 -3.91 -2.05
C ASP A 172 10.84 -4.48 -1.63
N ALA A 173 9.84 -3.61 -1.45
CA ALA A 173 8.51 -4.05 -1.07
C ALA A 173 7.86 -4.92 -2.13
N LEU A 174 8.02 -4.58 -3.41
CA LEU A 174 7.48 -5.39 -4.51
C LEU A 174 8.04 -6.81 -4.51
N VAL A 175 9.34 -6.95 -4.28
CA VAL A 175 9.98 -8.28 -4.20
C VAL A 175 9.53 -9.04 -2.95
N ASP A 176 9.48 -8.37 -1.79
CA ASP A 176 9.06 -8.98 -0.53
C ASP A 176 7.62 -9.50 -0.57
N LEU A 177 6.78 -8.88 -1.41
CA LEU A 177 5.37 -9.27 -1.55
C LEU A 177 5.12 -10.32 -2.65
N THR A 178 6.07 -10.57 -3.53
CA THR A 178 5.85 -11.44 -4.70
C THR A 178 6.85 -12.58 -4.84
N GLY A 179 8.08 -12.38 -4.37
CA GLY A 179 9.19 -13.26 -4.71
C GLY A 179 9.64 -13.12 -6.15
N GLY A 180 9.15 -12.13 -6.86
CA GLY A 180 9.39 -11.94 -8.27
C GLY A 180 10.64 -11.13 -8.60
N VAL A 181 10.82 -10.88 -9.88
CA VAL A 181 11.91 -10.07 -10.41
C VAL A 181 11.39 -8.67 -10.71
N GLN A 182 12.07 -7.66 -10.18
CA GLN A 182 11.70 -6.28 -10.43
C GLN A 182 12.62 -5.62 -11.45
N VAL A 183 12.05 -4.74 -12.26
CA VAL A 183 12.75 -3.89 -13.22
C VAL A 183 12.48 -2.44 -12.85
N GLN A 184 13.52 -1.62 -12.92
CA GLN A 184 13.45 -0.21 -12.57
C GLN A 184 13.83 0.62 -13.78
N LEU A 185 12.95 1.51 -14.20
CA LEU A 185 13.13 2.36 -15.38
C LEU A 185 13.20 3.82 -14.98
N SER A 186 14.21 4.53 -15.48
CA SER A 186 14.31 5.98 -15.30
C SER A 186 13.34 6.69 -16.24
N LEU A 187 12.48 7.53 -15.70
CA LEU A 187 11.56 8.34 -16.50
C LEU A 187 12.20 9.64 -16.99
N LYS A 188 13.38 9.99 -16.47
CA LYS A 188 14.18 11.12 -16.96
C LYS A 188 15.00 10.75 -18.21
N ASP A 189 15.24 9.45 -18.40
CA ASP A 189 15.87 8.89 -19.58
C ASP A 189 15.06 7.64 -19.98
N PRO A 190 13.80 7.82 -20.44
CA PRO A 190 12.91 6.71 -20.67
C PRO A 190 13.31 5.90 -21.90
N PRO A 191 13.02 4.59 -21.92
CA PRO A 191 13.17 3.82 -23.14
C PRO A 191 12.20 4.34 -24.21
N PRO A 192 12.54 4.24 -25.49
CA PRO A 192 11.70 4.76 -26.57
C PRO A 192 10.36 4.05 -26.69
N ASP A 193 10.24 2.83 -26.15
CA ASP A 193 9.04 2.01 -26.18
C ASP A 193 8.32 1.97 -24.82
N LEU A 194 8.40 3.04 -24.03
CA LEU A 194 7.81 3.11 -22.70
C LEU A 194 6.30 2.78 -22.70
N GLU A 195 5.55 3.30 -23.67
CA GLU A 195 4.11 3.04 -23.75
C GLU A 195 3.80 1.55 -23.97
N GLU A 196 4.58 0.89 -24.83
CA GLU A 196 4.47 -0.54 -25.09
C GLU A 196 4.85 -1.37 -23.86
N ILE A 197 5.87 -0.94 -23.12
CA ILE A 197 6.29 -1.59 -21.87
C ILE A 197 5.17 -1.52 -20.84
N LEU A 198 4.56 -0.35 -20.64
CA LEU A 198 3.44 -0.17 -19.72
C LEU A 198 2.24 -1.04 -20.10
N THR A 199 1.89 -1.06 -21.38
CA THR A 199 0.79 -1.87 -21.89
C THR A 199 1.05 -3.37 -21.68
N ALA A 200 2.26 -3.83 -21.97
CA ALA A 200 2.64 -5.23 -21.80
C ALA A 200 2.62 -5.63 -20.32
N ALA A 201 3.15 -4.79 -19.44
CA ALA A 201 3.18 -5.05 -18.01
C ALA A 201 1.76 -5.12 -17.42
N ASP A 202 0.87 -4.25 -17.86
CA ASP A 202 -0.53 -4.25 -17.44
C ASP A 202 -1.25 -5.53 -17.89
N LYS A 203 -1.08 -5.91 -19.14
CA LYS A 203 -1.64 -7.16 -19.69
C LYS A 203 -1.11 -8.40 -18.99
N SER A 204 0.16 -8.41 -18.64
CA SER A 204 0.80 -9.53 -17.94
C SER A 204 0.53 -9.54 -16.45
N GLN A 205 -0.29 -8.61 -15.97
CA GLN A 205 -0.67 -8.51 -14.56
C GLN A 205 0.54 -8.34 -13.64
N CYS A 206 1.54 -7.59 -14.09
CA CYS A 206 2.68 -7.20 -13.25
C CYS A 206 2.25 -6.20 -12.19
N LEU A 207 2.93 -6.22 -11.04
CA LEU A 207 2.80 -5.14 -10.07
C LEU A 207 3.60 -3.94 -10.57
N MET A 208 3.00 -2.76 -10.53
CA MET A 208 3.66 -1.54 -10.97
C MET A 208 3.52 -0.42 -9.94
N GLY A 209 4.59 0.33 -9.77
CA GLY A 209 4.60 1.53 -8.96
C GLY A 209 5.56 2.55 -9.52
N CYS A 210 5.52 3.74 -8.97
CA CYS A 210 6.37 4.84 -9.41
C CYS A 210 6.69 5.77 -8.25
N SER A 211 7.70 6.60 -8.44
CA SER A 211 8.09 7.56 -7.41
C SER A 211 8.47 8.89 -8.02
N THR A 212 8.27 9.96 -7.24
CA THR A 212 8.66 11.32 -7.59
C THR A 212 10.04 11.64 -7.04
N THR A 213 10.67 12.67 -7.59
CA THR A 213 11.94 13.19 -7.08
C THR A 213 11.72 13.91 -5.75
N GLY A 214 12.71 13.84 -4.85
CA GLY A 214 12.68 14.54 -3.59
C GLY A 214 13.01 13.64 -2.42
N GLN A 215 13.08 14.25 -1.25
CA GLN A 215 13.33 13.53 -0.01
C GLN A 215 12.01 13.03 0.58
N TRP A 216 11.92 11.74 0.83
CA TRP A 216 10.71 11.12 1.40
C TRP A 216 10.30 11.71 2.77
N ARG A 217 11.24 12.35 3.51
CA ARG A 217 10.94 13.05 4.78
C ARG A 217 10.27 14.41 4.57
N LYS A 218 10.35 14.95 3.35
CA LYS A 218 9.78 16.26 3.01
C LYS A 218 8.80 16.08 1.87
N ASN A 219 7.63 15.56 2.18
CA ASN A 219 6.56 15.39 1.22
C ASN A 219 5.95 16.74 0.91
N ILE A 220 6.37 17.36 -0.17
CA ILE A 220 5.87 18.66 -0.61
C ILE A 220 4.81 18.43 -1.67
N GLU A 221 3.59 18.83 -1.41
CA GLU A 221 2.51 18.81 -2.38
C GLU A 221 2.65 20.01 -3.31
N LEU A 222 2.80 19.73 -4.61
CA LEU A 222 2.89 20.78 -5.63
C LEU A 222 1.49 21.33 -5.95
N LYS A 223 1.45 22.49 -6.60
CA LYS A 223 0.19 23.12 -7.03
C LYS A 223 -0.63 22.22 -7.96
N ASN A 224 0.05 21.34 -8.71
CA ASN A 224 -0.63 20.38 -9.60
C ASN A 224 -1.16 19.15 -8.88
N GLY A 225 -0.99 19.05 -7.56
CA GLY A 225 -1.48 17.96 -6.72
C GLY A 225 -0.52 16.79 -6.55
N ILE A 226 0.57 16.75 -7.29
CA ILE A 226 1.59 15.69 -7.15
C ILE A 226 2.46 15.97 -5.94
N VAL A 227 2.78 14.91 -5.19
CA VAL A 227 3.60 15.00 -3.98
C VAL A 227 5.04 14.62 -4.30
N GLN A 228 5.99 15.48 -3.94
CA GLN A 228 7.43 15.20 -4.10
C GLN A 228 7.92 14.24 -3.01
N GLY A 229 8.91 13.40 -3.36
CA GLY A 229 9.48 12.45 -2.43
C GLY A 229 8.50 11.36 -2.01
N HIS A 230 7.63 10.93 -2.93
CA HIS A 230 6.49 10.08 -2.62
C HIS A 230 6.34 8.95 -3.63
N ALA A 231 5.82 7.82 -3.18
CA ALA A 231 5.55 6.65 -4.01
C ALA A 231 4.05 6.54 -4.30
N TYR A 232 3.74 6.14 -5.54
CA TYR A 232 2.37 5.94 -6.04
C TYR A 232 2.26 4.53 -6.63
N THR A 233 1.06 3.98 -6.64
CA THR A 233 0.76 2.76 -7.40
C THR A 233 0.36 3.13 -8.83
N VAL A 234 0.90 2.42 -9.82
CA VAL A 234 0.38 2.45 -11.18
C VAL A 234 -0.72 1.39 -11.26
N THR A 235 -1.96 1.82 -11.42
CA THR A 235 -3.14 0.95 -11.31
C THR A 235 -3.75 0.56 -12.64
N GLY A 236 -3.33 1.18 -13.72
CA GLY A 236 -3.80 0.83 -15.05
C GLY A 236 -3.22 1.71 -16.13
N THR A 237 -3.38 1.28 -17.35
CA THR A 237 -2.99 2.04 -18.53
C THR A 237 -3.93 1.71 -19.65
N VAL A 238 -4.24 2.72 -20.51
CA VAL A 238 -5.16 2.53 -21.61
C VAL A 238 -4.85 3.51 -22.75
N LYS A 239 -5.06 3.08 -23.98
CA LYS A 239 -5.12 3.96 -25.14
C LYS A 239 -6.58 4.27 -25.43
N ILE A 240 -6.94 5.55 -25.51
CA ILE A 240 -8.29 5.98 -25.80
C ILE A 240 -8.33 6.93 -26.98
N ARG A 241 -9.48 6.96 -27.67
CA ARG A 241 -9.72 7.93 -28.72
C ARG A 241 -9.99 9.29 -28.07
N TYR A 242 -9.25 10.28 -28.53
CA TYR A 242 -9.38 11.65 -28.07
C TYR A 242 -9.22 12.59 -29.26
N LYS A 243 -10.29 13.34 -29.54
CA LYS A 243 -10.37 14.17 -30.75
C LYS A 243 -10.11 13.30 -32.00
N ASN A 244 -9.20 13.62 -32.85
CA ASN A 244 -8.93 12.86 -34.07
C ASN A 244 -7.74 11.92 -33.97
N GLY A 245 -7.36 11.51 -32.74
CA GLY A 245 -6.21 10.66 -32.53
C GLY A 245 -6.36 9.73 -31.35
N TRP A 246 -5.25 9.19 -30.92
CA TRP A 246 -5.15 8.31 -29.75
C TRP A 246 -4.36 9.00 -28.65
N GLN A 247 -4.80 8.79 -27.41
CA GLN A 247 -4.10 9.27 -26.22
C GLN A 247 -3.81 8.07 -25.33
N HIS A 248 -2.57 7.93 -24.90
CA HIS A 248 -2.19 6.95 -23.88
C HIS A 248 -2.28 7.61 -22.51
N ILE A 249 -3.13 7.09 -21.63
CA ILE A 249 -3.29 7.60 -20.28
C ILE A 249 -2.98 6.52 -19.26
N ILE A 250 -2.52 6.95 -18.09
CA ILE A 250 -2.07 6.08 -17.00
C ILE A 250 -2.88 6.43 -15.76
N ARG A 251 -3.36 5.40 -15.07
CA ARG A 251 -4.09 5.56 -13.82
C ARG A 251 -3.13 5.32 -12.66
N LEU A 252 -3.15 6.22 -11.70
CA LEU A 252 -2.27 6.21 -10.54
C LEU A 252 -3.10 6.34 -9.26
N TRP A 253 -2.57 5.78 -8.17
CA TRP A 253 -3.21 5.89 -6.88
C TRP A 253 -2.20 6.38 -5.84
N ASN A 254 -2.59 7.39 -5.06
CA ASN A 254 -1.83 7.95 -3.95
C ASN A 254 -2.23 7.24 -2.65
N PRO A 255 -1.26 6.57 -1.95
CA PRO A 255 -1.57 5.86 -0.70
C PRO A 255 -2.13 6.76 0.42
N TRP A 256 -2.04 8.07 0.30
CA TRP A 256 -2.71 8.98 1.23
C TRP A 256 -4.23 8.82 1.21
N GLY A 257 -4.78 8.26 0.13
CA GLY A 257 -6.22 8.18 -0.09
C GLY A 257 -6.85 9.49 -0.54
N HIS A 258 -6.05 10.49 -0.79
CA HIS A 258 -6.42 11.80 -1.34
C HIS A 258 -5.15 12.45 -1.92
N GLY A 259 -5.25 13.67 -2.43
CA GLY A 259 -4.09 14.35 -3.02
C GLY A 259 -3.85 13.88 -4.44
N GLU A 260 -4.67 14.39 -5.37
CA GLU A 260 -4.70 13.93 -6.76
C GLU A 260 -4.17 14.99 -7.72
N TRP A 261 -3.62 14.53 -8.84
CA TRP A 261 -3.27 15.34 -9.99
C TRP A 261 -4.46 16.19 -10.44
N ASN A 262 -4.24 17.45 -10.72
CA ASN A 262 -5.29 18.36 -11.18
C ASN A 262 -5.08 18.88 -12.61
N GLY A 263 -4.13 18.33 -13.35
CA GLY A 263 -3.88 18.66 -14.75
C GLY A 263 -4.74 17.87 -15.73
N PRO A 264 -4.32 17.79 -17.00
CA PRO A 264 -5.08 17.04 -18.01
C PRO A 264 -5.35 15.60 -17.61
N TRP A 265 -6.55 15.12 -17.84
CA TRP A 265 -7.07 13.79 -17.51
C TRP A 265 -7.36 13.54 -16.03
N SER A 266 -7.17 14.55 -15.17
CA SER A 266 -7.65 14.49 -13.79
C SER A 266 -9.18 14.38 -13.74
N ASP A 267 -9.72 14.09 -12.56
CA ASP A 267 -11.13 13.76 -12.38
C ASP A 267 -12.10 14.78 -12.98
N ASN A 268 -11.78 16.05 -12.89
CA ASN A 268 -12.64 17.14 -13.39
C ASN A 268 -12.10 17.81 -14.66
N SER A 269 -11.20 17.16 -15.38
CA SER A 269 -10.57 17.79 -16.53
C SER A 269 -11.50 17.83 -17.76
N PRO A 270 -11.40 18.88 -18.60
CA PRO A 270 -12.22 18.98 -19.80
C PRO A 270 -11.91 17.95 -20.88
N GLN A 271 -10.77 17.26 -20.81
CA GLN A 271 -10.44 16.20 -21.75
C GLN A 271 -11.50 15.11 -21.79
N TRP A 272 -12.10 14.79 -20.62
CA TRP A 272 -13.12 13.75 -20.52
C TRP A 272 -14.39 14.07 -21.31
N ASP A 273 -14.67 15.35 -21.57
CA ASP A 273 -15.83 15.77 -22.36
C ASP A 273 -15.73 15.35 -23.82
N HIS A 274 -14.52 15.08 -24.30
CA HIS A 274 -14.24 14.65 -25.68
C HIS A 274 -14.05 13.14 -25.81
N VAL A 275 -14.36 12.39 -24.77
CA VAL A 275 -14.28 10.92 -24.74
C VAL A 275 -15.68 10.35 -24.90
N GLU A 276 -15.81 9.25 -25.64
CA GLU A 276 -17.08 8.55 -25.80
C GLU A 276 -17.68 8.21 -24.41
N PRO A 277 -18.99 8.49 -24.19
CA PRO A 277 -19.61 8.31 -22.86
C PRO A 277 -19.43 6.93 -22.24
N LYS A 278 -19.50 5.85 -23.00
CA LYS A 278 -19.27 4.49 -22.47
C LYS A 278 -17.85 4.30 -21.97
N CYS A 279 -16.87 4.81 -22.70
CA CYS A 279 -15.47 4.75 -22.33
C CYS A 279 -15.21 5.57 -21.06
N ARG A 280 -15.77 6.77 -21.01
CA ARG A 280 -15.66 7.65 -19.84
C ARG A 280 -16.25 7.00 -18.59
N GLU A 281 -17.46 6.41 -18.69
CA GLU A 281 -18.10 5.73 -17.56
C GLU A 281 -17.27 4.54 -17.06
N ALA A 282 -16.62 3.81 -17.96
CA ALA A 282 -15.81 2.66 -17.62
C ALA A 282 -14.51 3.05 -16.91
N LEU A 283 -13.94 4.20 -17.22
CA LEU A 283 -12.60 4.60 -16.77
C LEU A 283 -12.61 5.65 -15.66
N LEU A 284 -13.45 6.68 -15.81
CA LEU A 284 -13.46 7.82 -14.91
C LEU A 284 -14.25 7.54 -13.64
N ARG A 285 -13.59 7.68 -12.50
CA ARG A 285 -14.22 7.65 -11.19
C ARG A 285 -13.92 8.99 -10.52
N ASN A 286 -14.87 9.91 -10.58
CA ASN A 286 -14.70 11.26 -10.03
C ASN A 286 -14.97 11.24 -8.53
N LYS A 287 -13.94 10.88 -7.74
CA LYS A 287 -13.96 10.84 -6.28
C LYS A 287 -12.61 11.26 -5.74
N ASP A 288 -12.61 11.89 -4.58
CA ASP A 288 -11.39 12.19 -3.84
C ASP A 288 -10.95 10.95 -3.06
N ASP A 289 -10.39 9.99 -3.77
CA ASP A 289 -9.97 8.68 -3.25
C ASP A 289 -8.48 8.39 -3.45
N GLY A 290 -7.75 9.36 -3.99
CA GLY A 290 -6.33 9.25 -4.30
C GLY A 290 -6.04 8.74 -5.70
N GLU A 291 -7.05 8.30 -6.45
CA GLU A 291 -6.86 7.75 -7.80
C GLU A 291 -7.19 8.78 -8.88
N PHE A 292 -6.35 8.84 -9.89
CA PHE A 292 -6.48 9.79 -10.98
C PHE A 292 -5.83 9.26 -12.25
N TRP A 293 -6.20 9.84 -13.38
CA TRP A 293 -5.57 9.59 -14.67
C TRP A 293 -4.68 10.76 -15.06
N MET A 294 -3.64 10.47 -15.82
CA MET A 294 -2.82 11.50 -16.50
C MET A 294 -2.29 10.95 -17.81
N SER A 295 -1.86 11.84 -18.71
CA SER A 295 -1.22 11.39 -19.95
C SER A 295 0.13 10.76 -19.68
N CYS A 296 0.57 9.86 -20.56
CA CYS A 296 1.90 9.28 -20.48
C CYS A 296 2.99 10.35 -20.51
N GLU A 297 2.78 11.45 -21.25
CA GLU A 297 3.70 12.58 -21.32
C GLU A 297 3.84 13.27 -19.96
N ASN A 298 2.72 13.57 -19.30
CA ASN A 298 2.74 14.16 -17.96
C ASN A 298 3.32 13.19 -16.93
N PHE A 299 3.06 11.89 -17.07
CA PHE A 299 3.64 10.88 -16.22
C PHE A 299 5.19 10.94 -16.26
N GLN A 300 5.76 11.01 -17.44
CA GLN A 300 7.21 11.13 -17.61
C GLN A 300 7.78 12.41 -17.01
N GLU A 301 7.02 13.51 -17.06
CA GLU A 301 7.44 14.80 -16.51
C GLU A 301 7.39 14.82 -14.98
N GLN A 302 6.36 14.23 -14.39
CA GLN A 302 6.09 14.33 -12.96
C GLN A 302 6.79 13.28 -12.13
N PHE A 303 7.11 12.11 -12.70
CA PHE A 303 7.70 10.98 -11.98
C PHE A 303 9.12 10.72 -12.44
N SER A 304 9.94 10.18 -11.55
CA SER A 304 11.36 9.90 -11.82
C SER A 304 11.63 8.44 -12.13
N TRP A 305 10.88 7.53 -11.49
CA TRP A 305 11.13 6.09 -11.58
C TRP A 305 9.84 5.33 -11.76
N LEU A 306 9.90 4.32 -12.63
CA LEU A 306 8.85 3.31 -12.80
C LEU A 306 9.42 1.97 -12.36
N TYR A 307 8.66 1.25 -11.54
CA TYR A 307 9.03 -0.08 -11.04
C TYR A 307 8.01 -1.09 -11.54
N ILE A 308 8.49 -2.18 -12.13
CA ILE A 308 7.65 -3.27 -12.64
C ILE A 308 8.15 -4.56 -12.00
N CYS A 309 7.23 -5.34 -11.43
CA CYS A 309 7.57 -6.60 -10.79
C CYS A 309 6.63 -7.70 -11.27
N ASN A 310 7.20 -8.82 -11.68
CA ASN A 310 6.45 -10.03 -12.07
C ASN A 310 6.81 -11.20 -11.15
N ASP A 311 6.08 -12.31 -11.27
CA ASP A 311 6.29 -13.49 -10.44
C ASP A 311 7.26 -14.52 -11.07
N THR A 312 7.76 -14.22 -12.25
CA THR A 312 8.61 -15.17 -12.98
C THR A 312 10.06 -14.76 -12.85
N PRO A 313 10.92 -15.64 -12.32
CA PRO A 313 12.35 -15.38 -12.30
C PRO A 313 12.92 -15.31 -13.69
#